data_4382e404b099002c12a1ac25647af815
#
_entry.id   4382e404b099002c12a1ac25647af815
#
_cell.length_a   1.000
_cell.length_b   1.000
_cell.length_c   1.000
_cell.angle_alpha   90.00
_cell.angle_beta   90.00
_cell.angle_gamma   90.00
#
_symmetry.space_group_name_H-M   'P 1'
#
loop_
_entity.id
_entity.type
_entity.pdbx_description
1 polymer ?
#
loop_
_entity_poly.entity_id
_entity_poly.type
_entity_poly.pdbx_seq_one_letter_code
_entity_poly.pdbx_strand_id
1 'polypeptide(L)'
;MNRTRIAVVGVGSLGQHHARILAAMDDVELVGVVEPREDRGREIASKFSTNWYSSPAAVVDQVEGVVVAVPTVLHAEAASCFLQAGRAVMMEKPVAADLATAKRLQQMAEAGGALLQVGHVERFNPAFELLQEKVQSPLYIRCQRVSPYTFRSTDIGVVHDLMIHDIELVQALVNSPVAAVDSFGAVTMGPHEDFAVARLRFESGAIADLTAGRMCPQAERTIQVWSEGGFVSADLQTRKLTSWQPCPAVAARPGMLHDVVAATAAPLTLKDEVFSKWLQQEETQASDADALTAELRDFVAAVRGETRPRVSGIEGVAAMAVAERVLEGMSGWSWQSGSPFEQVRRAA
;
A
#
# COMPACT_ATOMS: atom_id res chain seq x y z
N MET A 1 9.48 -12.46 -29.71
CA MET A 1 9.26 -13.00 -28.34
C MET A 1 7.80 -13.34 -28.21
N ASN A 2 7.46 -14.40 -27.51
CA ASN A 2 6.05 -14.75 -27.28
C ASN A 2 5.47 -13.74 -26.29
N ARG A 3 4.32 -13.13 -26.57
CA ARG A 3 3.66 -12.17 -25.66
C ARG A 3 3.06 -12.91 -24.48
N THR A 4 3.17 -12.34 -23.27
CA THR A 4 2.54 -12.90 -22.07
C THR A 4 1.04 -12.68 -22.12
N ARG A 5 0.26 -13.75 -22.00
CA ARG A 5 -1.21 -13.72 -22.12
C ARG A 5 -1.85 -13.40 -20.78
N ILE A 6 -2.42 -12.20 -20.69
CA ILE A 6 -3.04 -11.68 -19.49
C ILE A 6 -4.52 -11.33 -19.76
N ALA A 7 -5.39 -11.53 -18.77
CA ALA A 7 -6.75 -10.99 -18.78
C ALA A 7 -6.99 -10.11 -17.56
N VAL A 8 -8.04 -9.29 -17.63
CA VAL A 8 -8.49 -8.44 -16.50
C VAL A 8 -9.89 -8.86 -16.09
N VAL A 9 -10.06 -9.21 -14.82
CA VAL A 9 -11.34 -9.63 -14.23
C VAL A 9 -11.92 -8.46 -13.42
N GLY A 10 -13.06 -7.95 -13.87
CA GLY A 10 -13.68 -6.72 -13.39
C GLY A 10 -13.11 -5.50 -14.11
N VAL A 11 -13.97 -4.79 -14.88
CA VAL A 11 -13.56 -3.57 -15.60
C VAL A 11 -14.35 -2.35 -15.15
N GLY A 12 -14.51 -2.24 -13.84
CA GLY A 12 -15.04 -1.06 -13.16
C GLY A 12 -14.07 0.13 -13.21
N SER A 13 -14.10 0.97 -12.16
CA SER A 13 -13.28 2.19 -12.08
C SER A 13 -11.78 1.90 -12.22
N LEU A 14 -11.26 0.90 -11.50
CA LEU A 14 -9.82 0.59 -11.49
C LEU A 14 -9.44 -0.39 -12.60
N GLY A 15 -10.22 -1.46 -12.81
CA GLY A 15 -9.89 -2.50 -13.79
C GLY A 15 -9.78 -1.99 -15.23
N GLN A 16 -10.49 -0.93 -15.62
CA GLN A 16 -10.31 -0.30 -16.92
C GLN A 16 -8.92 0.33 -17.11
N HIS A 17 -8.29 0.79 -16.01
CA HIS A 17 -6.92 1.33 -16.07
C HIS A 17 -5.90 0.21 -16.24
N HIS A 18 -6.09 -0.93 -15.55
CA HIS A 18 -5.28 -2.13 -15.76
C HIS A 18 -5.38 -2.61 -17.21
N ALA A 19 -6.60 -2.73 -17.76
CA ALA A 19 -6.80 -3.14 -19.15
C ALA A 19 -6.12 -2.17 -20.14
N ARG A 20 -6.21 -0.85 -19.89
CA ARG A 20 -5.56 0.17 -20.71
C ARG A 20 -4.04 0.00 -20.73
N ILE A 21 -3.44 -0.19 -19.57
CA ILE A 21 -1.98 -0.28 -19.44
C ILE A 21 -1.49 -1.59 -20.07
N LEU A 22 -2.12 -2.72 -19.77
CA LEU A 22 -1.75 -4.02 -20.33
C LEU A 22 -1.89 -4.05 -21.85
N ALA A 23 -2.95 -3.45 -22.41
CA ALA A 23 -3.15 -3.34 -23.86
C ALA A 23 -2.08 -2.49 -24.56
N ALA A 24 -1.42 -1.58 -23.83
CA ALA A 24 -0.36 -0.71 -24.35
C ALA A 24 1.06 -1.31 -24.19
N MET A 25 1.21 -2.47 -23.54
CA MET A 25 2.50 -3.15 -23.38
C MET A 25 2.78 -4.02 -24.62
N ASP A 26 3.89 -3.78 -25.29
CA ASP A 26 4.28 -4.51 -26.53
C ASP A 26 4.50 -6.00 -26.32
N ASP A 27 4.87 -6.37 -25.11
CA ASP A 27 5.24 -7.72 -24.68
C ASP A 27 4.09 -8.47 -23.98
N VAL A 28 2.89 -7.88 -23.93
CA VAL A 28 1.67 -8.47 -23.39
C VAL A 28 0.63 -8.67 -24.51
N GLU A 29 -0.09 -9.77 -24.44
CA GLU A 29 -1.34 -9.99 -25.13
C GLU A 29 -2.48 -9.87 -24.12
N LEU A 30 -3.26 -8.78 -24.20
CA LEU A 30 -4.50 -8.68 -23.44
C LEU A 30 -5.55 -9.59 -24.08
N VAL A 31 -5.65 -10.84 -23.60
CA VAL A 31 -6.53 -11.88 -24.13
C VAL A 31 -7.99 -11.46 -24.04
N GLY A 32 -8.35 -10.76 -22.94
CA GLY A 32 -9.71 -10.29 -22.77
C GLY A 32 -9.96 -9.61 -21.45
N VAL A 33 -11.19 -9.12 -21.34
CA VAL A 33 -11.75 -8.59 -20.10
C VAL A 33 -12.94 -9.44 -19.67
N VAL A 34 -13.05 -9.71 -18.38
CA VAL A 34 -14.14 -10.47 -17.77
C VAL A 34 -15.03 -9.50 -17.00
N GLU A 35 -16.28 -9.37 -17.38
CA GLU A 35 -17.27 -8.47 -16.75
C GLU A 35 -18.65 -9.09 -16.91
N PRO A 36 -19.42 -9.33 -15.83
CA PRO A 36 -20.75 -9.89 -15.91
C PRO A 36 -21.75 -8.99 -16.66
N ARG A 37 -21.56 -7.66 -16.59
CA ARG A 37 -22.40 -6.71 -17.34
C ARG A 37 -21.92 -6.64 -18.78
N GLU A 38 -22.73 -7.17 -19.68
CA GLU A 38 -22.37 -7.30 -21.10
C GLU A 38 -22.08 -5.96 -21.76
N ASP A 39 -22.90 -4.94 -21.49
CA ASP A 39 -22.73 -3.57 -22.01
C ASP A 39 -21.35 -3.01 -21.67
N ARG A 40 -20.99 -3.07 -20.39
CA ARG A 40 -19.70 -2.59 -19.90
C ARG A 40 -18.53 -3.44 -20.40
N GLY A 41 -18.68 -4.75 -20.38
CA GLY A 41 -17.64 -5.67 -20.85
C GLY A 41 -17.31 -5.45 -22.34
N ARG A 42 -18.34 -5.33 -23.19
CA ARG A 42 -18.17 -5.06 -24.62
C ARG A 42 -17.62 -3.66 -24.92
N GLU A 43 -18.04 -2.66 -24.16
CA GLU A 43 -17.51 -1.29 -24.25
C GLU A 43 -15.98 -1.30 -24.08
N ILE A 44 -15.49 -1.91 -23.00
CA ILE A 44 -14.07 -1.93 -22.68
C ILE A 44 -13.29 -2.84 -23.62
N ALA A 45 -13.84 -3.99 -23.99
CA ALA A 45 -13.24 -4.90 -24.96
C ALA A 45 -13.02 -4.20 -26.33
N SER A 46 -14.03 -3.50 -26.81
CA SER A 46 -13.93 -2.72 -28.05
C SER A 46 -12.90 -1.60 -27.96
N LYS A 47 -12.86 -0.88 -26.82
CA LYS A 47 -11.93 0.23 -26.59
C LYS A 47 -10.47 -0.19 -26.65
N PHE A 48 -10.15 -1.40 -26.21
CA PHE A 48 -8.78 -1.92 -26.14
C PHE A 48 -8.52 -3.05 -27.15
N SER A 49 -9.43 -3.24 -28.13
CA SER A 49 -9.30 -4.24 -29.20
C SER A 49 -9.02 -5.65 -28.66
N THR A 50 -9.78 -6.06 -27.65
CA THR A 50 -9.66 -7.37 -26.98
C THR A 50 -11.01 -8.08 -26.92
N ASN A 51 -11.06 -9.27 -26.34
CA ASN A 51 -12.28 -10.05 -26.19
C ASN A 51 -13.01 -9.71 -24.88
N TRP A 52 -14.33 -9.92 -24.88
CA TRP A 52 -15.14 -9.90 -23.68
C TRP A 52 -15.57 -11.32 -23.30
N TYR A 53 -15.54 -11.60 -22.00
CA TYR A 53 -16.01 -12.81 -21.37
C TYR A 53 -16.96 -12.47 -20.23
N SER A 54 -18.02 -13.27 -20.06
CA SER A 54 -19.02 -13.06 -18.99
C SER A 54 -18.60 -13.67 -17.66
N SER A 55 -17.62 -14.59 -17.64
CA SER A 55 -17.18 -15.27 -16.42
C SER A 55 -15.69 -15.64 -16.45
N PRO A 56 -15.03 -15.75 -15.29
CA PRO A 56 -13.62 -16.17 -15.17
C PRO A 56 -13.33 -17.52 -15.80
N ALA A 57 -14.23 -18.51 -15.66
CA ALA A 57 -14.06 -19.86 -16.18
C ALA A 57 -13.89 -19.90 -17.71
N ALA A 58 -14.43 -18.92 -18.43
CA ALA A 58 -14.34 -18.88 -19.89
C ALA A 58 -12.92 -18.52 -20.41
N VAL A 59 -12.03 -18.00 -19.55
CA VAL A 59 -10.73 -17.49 -19.98
C VAL A 59 -9.55 -18.18 -19.28
N VAL A 60 -9.79 -19.01 -18.26
CA VAL A 60 -8.74 -19.61 -17.41
C VAL A 60 -7.68 -20.39 -18.19
N ASP A 61 -8.08 -21.14 -19.23
CA ASP A 61 -7.15 -21.94 -20.03
C ASP A 61 -6.42 -21.14 -21.12
N GLN A 62 -6.82 -19.87 -21.34
CA GLN A 62 -6.26 -19.03 -22.38
C GLN A 62 -5.15 -18.10 -21.88
N VAL A 63 -5.00 -17.96 -20.55
CA VAL A 63 -4.11 -16.99 -19.93
C VAL A 63 -2.97 -17.64 -19.14
N GLU A 64 -1.89 -16.90 -18.97
CA GLU A 64 -0.77 -17.21 -18.06
C GLU A 64 -0.97 -16.53 -16.73
N GLY A 65 -1.63 -15.36 -16.74
CA GLY A 65 -1.98 -14.63 -15.54
C GLY A 65 -3.22 -13.75 -15.70
N VAL A 66 -3.76 -13.28 -14.58
CA VAL A 66 -4.91 -12.38 -14.55
C VAL A 66 -4.71 -11.27 -13.53
N VAL A 67 -5.32 -10.11 -13.80
CA VAL A 67 -5.49 -9.03 -12.83
C VAL A 67 -6.94 -9.04 -12.36
N VAL A 68 -7.17 -9.18 -11.06
CA VAL A 68 -8.50 -9.20 -10.45
C VAL A 68 -8.78 -7.86 -9.77
N ALA A 69 -9.73 -7.11 -10.33
CA ALA A 69 -10.12 -5.77 -9.91
C ALA A 69 -11.65 -5.64 -9.75
N VAL A 70 -12.25 -6.67 -9.17
CA VAL A 70 -13.66 -6.71 -8.77
C VAL A 70 -13.84 -6.11 -7.37
N PRO A 71 -15.07 -5.89 -6.85
CA PRO A 71 -15.27 -5.56 -5.44
C PRO A 71 -14.64 -6.59 -4.51
N THR A 72 -14.08 -6.16 -3.38
CA THR A 72 -13.28 -7.00 -2.46
C THR A 72 -13.99 -8.29 -2.02
N VAL A 73 -15.30 -8.21 -1.79
CA VAL A 73 -16.12 -9.38 -1.39
C VAL A 73 -16.17 -10.48 -2.45
N LEU A 74 -15.87 -10.16 -3.71
CA LEU A 74 -15.85 -11.10 -4.84
C LEU A 74 -14.44 -11.58 -5.20
N HIS A 75 -13.39 -11.09 -4.54
CA HIS A 75 -12.00 -11.44 -4.86
C HIS A 75 -11.77 -12.96 -4.85
N ALA A 76 -12.21 -13.62 -3.77
CA ALA A 76 -12.00 -15.07 -3.63
C ALA A 76 -12.72 -15.88 -4.71
N GLU A 77 -13.95 -15.52 -5.04
CA GLU A 77 -14.71 -16.17 -6.10
C GLU A 77 -14.04 -15.99 -7.47
N ALA A 78 -13.66 -14.74 -7.77
CA ALA A 78 -13.06 -14.39 -9.07
C ALA A 78 -11.68 -15.00 -9.29
N ALA A 79 -10.88 -15.21 -8.23
CA ALA A 79 -9.50 -15.69 -8.34
C ALA A 79 -9.36 -17.21 -8.24
N SER A 80 -10.29 -17.90 -7.55
CA SER A 80 -10.11 -19.30 -7.17
C SER A 80 -9.81 -20.23 -8.35
N CYS A 81 -10.53 -20.09 -9.45
CA CYS A 81 -10.33 -20.96 -10.62
C CYS A 81 -8.94 -20.78 -11.25
N PHE A 82 -8.38 -19.58 -11.24
CA PHE A 82 -7.04 -19.29 -11.75
C PHE A 82 -5.97 -19.87 -10.84
N LEU A 83 -6.06 -19.63 -9.52
CA LEU A 83 -5.12 -20.14 -8.54
C LEU A 83 -5.09 -21.68 -8.56
N GLN A 84 -6.27 -22.34 -8.64
CA GLN A 84 -6.37 -23.79 -8.73
C GLN A 84 -5.78 -24.34 -10.03
N ALA A 85 -5.85 -23.58 -11.12
CA ALA A 85 -5.27 -23.94 -12.42
C ALA A 85 -3.78 -23.58 -12.55
N GLY A 86 -3.13 -23.12 -11.48
CA GLY A 86 -1.72 -22.72 -11.48
C GLY A 86 -1.46 -21.43 -12.27
N ARG A 87 -2.48 -20.59 -12.49
CA ARG A 87 -2.33 -19.32 -13.22
C ARG A 87 -1.93 -18.22 -12.24
N ALA A 88 -1.04 -17.33 -12.69
CA ALA A 88 -0.65 -16.18 -11.89
C ALA A 88 -1.85 -15.22 -11.68
N VAL A 89 -2.00 -14.71 -10.46
CA VAL A 89 -3.05 -13.77 -10.11
C VAL A 89 -2.42 -12.52 -9.47
N MET A 90 -2.71 -11.36 -10.02
CA MET A 90 -2.56 -10.08 -9.34
C MET A 90 -3.92 -9.68 -8.79
N MET A 91 -4.02 -9.54 -7.48
CA MET A 91 -5.26 -9.21 -6.78
C MET A 91 -5.22 -7.78 -6.28
N GLU A 92 -6.23 -6.97 -6.55
CA GLU A 92 -6.34 -5.65 -5.94
C GLU A 92 -6.43 -5.71 -4.41
N LYS A 93 -5.97 -4.64 -3.77
CA LYS A 93 -6.05 -4.49 -2.30
C LYS A 93 -7.49 -4.12 -1.85
N PRO A 94 -7.89 -4.51 -0.63
CA PRO A 94 -7.27 -5.55 0.18
C PRO A 94 -7.44 -6.92 -0.48
N VAL A 95 -6.53 -7.84 -0.23
CA VAL A 95 -6.52 -9.16 -0.91
C VAL A 95 -7.82 -9.95 -0.73
N ALA A 96 -8.54 -9.74 0.38
CA ALA A 96 -9.84 -10.31 0.67
C ALA A 96 -10.62 -9.44 1.67
N ALA A 97 -11.88 -9.76 1.91
CA ALA A 97 -12.72 -9.06 2.86
C ALA A 97 -12.35 -9.37 4.34
N ASP A 98 -11.69 -10.51 4.59
CA ASP A 98 -11.26 -10.97 5.91
C ASP A 98 -9.94 -11.75 5.83
N LEU A 99 -9.23 -11.82 6.95
CA LEU A 99 -7.92 -12.47 7.03
C LEU A 99 -7.98 -13.99 6.78
N ALA A 100 -9.06 -14.66 7.17
CA ALA A 100 -9.19 -16.10 6.96
C ALA A 100 -9.31 -16.42 5.47
N THR A 101 -10.05 -15.62 4.73
CA THR A 101 -10.17 -15.71 3.28
C THR A 101 -8.84 -15.36 2.59
N ALA A 102 -8.12 -14.32 3.04
CA ALA A 102 -6.80 -13.96 2.53
C ALA A 102 -5.80 -15.13 2.68
N LYS A 103 -5.75 -15.75 3.86
CA LYS A 103 -4.91 -16.94 4.12
C LYS A 103 -5.29 -18.12 3.22
N ARG A 104 -6.58 -18.38 3.00
CA ARG A 104 -7.03 -19.45 2.10
C ARG A 104 -6.60 -19.20 0.65
N LEU A 105 -6.67 -17.97 0.16
CA LEU A 105 -6.20 -17.61 -1.19
C LEU A 105 -4.69 -17.85 -1.32
N GLN A 106 -3.90 -17.46 -0.32
CA GLN A 106 -2.46 -17.73 -0.31
C GLN A 106 -2.18 -19.25 -0.31
N GLN A 107 -2.85 -20.03 0.53
CA GLN A 107 -2.72 -21.48 0.56
C GLN A 107 -3.13 -22.13 -0.75
N MET A 108 -4.18 -21.62 -1.39
CA MET A 108 -4.63 -22.09 -2.72
C MET A 108 -3.59 -21.80 -3.79
N ALA A 109 -2.96 -20.62 -3.77
CA ALA A 109 -1.87 -20.28 -4.66
C ALA A 109 -0.67 -21.24 -4.48
N GLU A 110 -0.28 -21.51 -3.26
CA GLU A 110 0.81 -22.44 -2.92
C GLU A 110 0.49 -23.87 -3.40
N ALA A 111 -0.71 -24.36 -3.11
CA ALA A 111 -1.14 -25.70 -3.51
C ALA A 111 -1.25 -25.86 -5.03
N GLY A 112 -1.66 -24.83 -5.75
CA GLY A 112 -1.75 -24.81 -7.22
C GLY A 112 -0.41 -24.51 -7.91
N GLY A 113 0.63 -24.17 -7.17
CA GLY A 113 1.90 -23.66 -7.75
C GLY A 113 1.71 -22.34 -8.49
N ALA A 114 0.67 -21.57 -8.13
CA ALA A 114 0.33 -20.29 -8.73
C ALA A 114 1.07 -19.13 -8.04
N LEU A 115 1.41 -18.12 -8.81
CA LEU A 115 1.89 -16.84 -8.26
C LEU A 115 0.69 -16.02 -7.81
N LEU A 116 0.74 -15.48 -6.58
CA LEU A 116 -0.19 -14.47 -6.08
C LEU A 116 0.58 -13.20 -5.78
N GLN A 117 0.22 -12.09 -6.45
CA GLN A 117 0.68 -10.73 -6.20
C GLN A 117 -0.50 -9.90 -5.68
N VAL A 118 -0.24 -8.96 -4.79
CA VAL A 118 -1.27 -8.07 -4.24
C VAL A 118 -1.02 -6.63 -4.69
N GLY A 119 -2.08 -5.95 -5.15
CA GLY A 119 -2.07 -4.63 -5.75
C GLY A 119 -1.82 -3.49 -4.75
N HIS A 120 -0.73 -3.52 -4.02
CA HIS A 120 -0.27 -2.42 -3.19
C HIS A 120 0.54 -1.42 -4.02
N VAL A 121 -0.14 -0.68 -4.87
CA VAL A 121 0.45 0.24 -5.86
C VAL A 121 1.42 1.27 -5.26
N GLU A 122 1.23 1.68 -4.00
CA GLU A 122 2.13 2.62 -3.32
C GLU A 122 3.54 2.07 -3.11
N ARG A 123 3.75 0.75 -3.15
CA ARG A 123 5.08 0.11 -3.16
C ARG A 123 5.91 0.50 -4.40
N PHE A 124 5.24 0.87 -5.47
CA PHE A 124 5.82 1.29 -6.75
C PHE A 124 5.80 2.81 -6.93
N ASN A 125 5.45 3.55 -5.88
CA ASN A 125 5.51 5.01 -5.89
C ASN A 125 6.97 5.48 -5.93
N PRO A 126 7.39 6.27 -6.92
CA PRO A 126 8.79 6.68 -7.06
C PRO A 126 9.38 7.40 -5.84
N ALA A 127 8.54 8.14 -5.09
CA ALA A 127 9.01 8.78 -3.85
C ALA A 127 9.26 7.74 -2.73
N PHE A 128 8.49 6.66 -2.70
CA PHE A 128 8.72 5.57 -1.76
C PHE A 128 9.98 4.77 -2.13
N GLU A 129 10.23 4.51 -3.41
CA GLU A 129 11.45 3.86 -3.87
C GLU A 129 12.69 4.67 -3.46
N LEU A 130 12.70 5.98 -3.69
CA LEU A 130 13.78 6.86 -3.24
C LEU A 130 13.92 6.88 -1.71
N LEU A 131 12.81 6.87 -0.97
CA LEU A 131 12.85 6.79 0.49
C LEU A 131 13.51 5.49 0.95
N GLN A 132 13.16 4.35 0.33
CA GLN A 132 13.76 3.05 0.61
C GLN A 132 15.28 3.03 0.38
N GLU A 133 15.76 3.67 -0.67
CA GLU A 133 17.19 3.78 -0.97
C GLU A 133 17.96 4.60 0.08
N LYS A 134 17.32 5.66 0.61
CA LYS A 134 17.95 6.58 1.56
C LYS A 134 17.86 6.12 3.03
N VAL A 135 16.91 5.27 3.36
CA VAL A 135 16.64 4.85 4.75
C VAL A 135 17.31 3.51 5.04
N GLN A 136 18.17 3.50 6.03
CA GLN A 136 18.74 2.28 6.61
C GLN A 136 18.36 2.21 8.10
N SER A 137 18.00 1.03 8.58
CA SER A 137 17.66 0.79 10.00
C SER A 137 16.71 1.84 10.59
N PRO A 138 15.45 1.90 10.11
CA PRO A 138 14.48 2.86 10.62
C PRO A 138 14.23 2.61 12.11
N LEU A 139 14.25 3.70 12.91
CA LEU A 139 13.95 3.66 14.35
C LEU A 139 12.52 4.08 14.63
N TYR A 140 12.09 5.15 13.97
CA TYR A 140 10.74 5.67 14.10
C TYR A 140 10.22 6.12 12.75
N ILE A 141 8.97 5.73 12.45
CA ILE A 141 8.26 6.07 11.21
C ILE A 141 6.95 6.75 11.58
N ARG A 142 6.60 7.80 10.86
CA ARG A 142 5.29 8.43 10.94
C ARG A 142 4.67 8.48 9.55
N CYS A 143 3.47 7.91 9.40
CA CYS A 143 2.68 7.98 8.17
C CYS A 143 1.39 8.76 8.41
N GLN A 144 1.03 9.58 7.44
CA GLN A 144 -0.25 10.27 7.41
C GLN A 144 -0.87 10.11 6.04
N ARG A 145 -2.10 9.54 6.01
CA ARG A 145 -2.89 9.35 4.81
C ARG A 145 -4.31 9.81 5.06
N VAL A 146 -4.57 11.05 4.70
CA VAL A 146 -5.87 11.69 4.92
C VAL A 146 -6.41 12.28 3.62
N SER A 147 -7.74 12.38 3.52
CA SER A 147 -8.41 12.92 2.34
C SER A 147 -9.78 13.51 2.70
N PRO A 148 -10.35 14.33 1.80
CA PRO A 148 -11.79 14.63 1.85
C PRO A 148 -12.63 13.36 1.67
N TYR A 149 -13.87 13.39 2.13
CA TYR A 149 -14.84 12.32 1.92
C TYR A 149 -15.29 12.32 0.46
N THR A 150 -15.01 11.24 -0.27
CA THR A 150 -15.23 11.17 -1.73
C THR A 150 -16.45 10.33 -2.13
N PHE A 151 -17.19 9.77 -1.17
CA PHE A 151 -18.29 8.81 -1.41
C PHE A 151 -17.88 7.56 -2.19
N ARG A 152 -16.58 7.24 -2.21
CA ARG A 152 -16.01 6.01 -2.76
C ARG A 152 -15.64 5.07 -1.61
N SER A 153 -15.62 3.75 -1.88
CA SER A 153 -15.22 2.73 -0.89
C SER A 153 -15.98 2.88 0.44
N THR A 154 -17.28 3.20 0.38
CA THR A 154 -18.13 3.41 1.58
C THR A 154 -18.52 2.10 2.25
N ASP A 155 -18.27 0.99 1.60
CA ASP A 155 -18.45 -0.39 2.05
C ASP A 155 -17.36 -0.88 3.00
N ILE A 156 -16.24 -0.14 3.12
CA ILE A 156 -15.12 -0.44 4.02
C ILE A 156 -14.68 0.81 4.79
N GLY A 157 -13.97 0.61 5.90
CA GLY A 157 -13.40 1.68 6.71
C GLY A 157 -12.01 2.12 6.22
N VAL A 158 -11.51 3.21 6.84
CA VAL A 158 -10.21 3.81 6.46
C VAL A 158 -9.02 2.91 6.75
N VAL A 159 -9.16 1.92 7.64
CA VAL A 159 -8.08 0.95 7.90
C VAL A 159 -7.82 0.10 6.66
N HIS A 160 -8.86 -0.47 6.07
CA HIS A 160 -8.74 -1.31 4.87
C HIS A 160 -8.64 -0.48 3.57
N ASP A 161 -9.17 0.75 3.52
CA ASP A 161 -9.09 1.57 2.30
C ASP A 161 -7.79 2.36 2.22
N LEU A 162 -7.37 3.00 3.31
CA LEU A 162 -6.26 3.95 3.35
C LEU A 162 -5.06 3.42 4.13
N MET A 163 -5.24 3.05 5.41
CA MET A 163 -4.12 2.68 6.30
C MET A 163 -3.37 1.43 5.83
N ILE A 164 -4.04 0.50 5.18
CA ILE A 164 -3.43 -0.74 4.70
C ILE A 164 -2.26 -0.50 3.74
N HIS A 165 -2.28 0.59 2.97
CA HIS A 165 -1.14 0.99 2.15
C HIS A 165 0.08 1.33 3.02
N ASP A 166 -0.13 2.12 4.07
CA ASP A 166 0.97 2.55 4.95
C ASP A 166 1.44 1.39 5.85
N ILE A 167 0.54 0.48 6.24
CA ILE A 167 0.91 -0.77 6.93
C ILE A 167 1.88 -1.58 6.07
N GLU A 168 1.56 -1.77 4.79
CA GLU A 168 2.40 -2.51 3.85
C GLU A 168 3.75 -1.81 3.65
N LEU A 169 3.75 -0.49 3.44
CA LEU A 169 4.97 0.29 3.24
C LEU A 169 5.91 0.25 4.46
N VAL A 170 5.37 0.38 5.68
CA VAL A 170 6.22 0.33 6.89
C VAL A 170 6.74 -1.07 7.17
N GLN A 171 5.96 -2.12 6.90
CA GLN A 171 6.45 -3.50 6.99
C GLN A 171 7.63 -3.74 6.02
N ALA A 172 7.55 -3.18 4.81
CA ALA A 172 8.62 -3.24 3.84
C ALA A 172 9.88 -2.47 4.25
N LEU A 173 9.70 -1.29 4.86
CA LEU A 173 10.84 -0.48 5.33
C LEU A 173 11.53 -1.10 6.53
N VAL A 174 10.77 -1.60 7.50
CA VAL A 174 11.32 -2.14 8.76
C VAL A 174 11.84 -3.56 8.59
N ASN A 175 11.23 -4.35 7.70
CA ASN A 175 11.56 -5.75 7.43
C ASN A 175 11.70 -6.59 8.72
N SER A 176 10.74 -6.43 9.63
CA SER A 176 10.65 -7.15 10.91
C SER A 176 9.20 -7.41 11.26
N PRO A 177 8.87 -8.49 11.99
CA PRO A 177 7.51 -8.75 12.42
C PRO A 177 6.95 -7.66 13.35
N VAL A 178 5.63 -7.41 13.25
CA VAL A 178 4.91 -6.52 14.17
C VAL A 178 4.59 -7.25 15.46
N ALA A 179 5.29 -6.91 16.54
CA ALA A 179 5.11 -7.50 17.88
C ALA A 179 3.82 -7.02 18.56
N ALA A 180 3.54 -5.71 18.54
CA ALA A 180 2.37 -5.14 19.21
C ALA A 180 1.71 -4.04 18.36
N VAL A 181 0.40 -3.87 18.56
CA VAL A 181 -0.44 -2.84 17.93
C VAL A 181 -1.26 -2.16 19.01
N ASP A 182 -1.13 -0.84 19.10
CA ASP A 182 -2.02 0.02 19.87
C ASP A 182 -2.81 0.88 18.87
N SER A 183 -4.13 0.94 18.97
CA SER A 183 -4.94 1.66 17.99
C SER A 183 -6.12 2.38 18.60
N PHE A 184 -6.54 3.42 17.91
CA PHE A 184 -7.71 4.23 18.23
C PHE A 184 -8.39 4.65 16.92
N GLY A 185 -9.71 4.78 16.92
CA GLY A 185 -10.46 5.25 15.76
C GLY A 185 -11.89 5.64 16.09
N ALA A 186 -12.55 6.26 15.13
CA ALA A 186 -13.90 6.74 15.28
C ALA A 186 -14.73 6.55 14.00
N VAL A 187 -16.00 6.23 14.21
CA VAL A 187 -17.05 6.23 13.20
C VAL A 187 -17.80 7.55 13.31
N THR A 188 -17.92 8.30 12.23
CA THR A 188 -18.54 9.64 12.24
C THR A 188 -19.58 9.81 11.15
N MET A 189 -19.33 9.39 9.92
CA MET A 189 -20.17 9.64 8.75
C MET A 189 -20.78 8.38 8.16
N GLY A 190 -20.20 7.21 8.36
CA GLY A 190 -20.62 5.97 7.75
C GLY A 190 -20.82 4.82 8.75
N PRO A 191 -21.02 3.60 8.28
CA PRO A 191 -21.09 2.41 9.15
C PRO A 191 -19.70 1.92 9.60
N HIS A 192 -18.64 2.39 8.97
CA HIS A 192 -17.25 2.01 9.24
C HIS A 192 -16.45 3.20 9.76
N GLU A 193 -15.26 2.94 10.30
CA GLU A 193 -14.38 3.98 10.81
C GLU A 193 -13.96 4.97 9.71
N ASP A 194 -14.11 6.27 10.02
CA ASP A 194 -13.74 7.38 9.15
C ASP A 194 -12.38 7.98 9.51
N PHE A 195 -11.86 7.59 10.68
CA PHE A 195 -10.58 8.01 11.23
C PHE A 195 -9.98 6.88 12.06
N ALA A 196 -8.70 6.63 11.88
CA ALA A 196 -7.94 5.66 12.66
C ALA A 196 -6.49 6.12 12.88
N VAL A 197 -5.98 5.83 14.07
CA VAL A 197 -4.56 5.95 14.43
C VAL A 197 -4.08 4.58 14.92
N ALA A 198 -2.90 4.16 14.50
CA ALA A 198 -2.28 2.94 14.97
C ALA A 198 -0.80 3.17 15.29
N ARG A 199 -0.34 2.64 16.42
CA ARG A 199 1.08 2.49 16.75
C ARG A 199 1.47 1.04 16.59
N LEU A 200 2.40 0.77 15.68
CA LEU A 200 3.00 -0.52 15.46
C LEU A 200 4.36 -0.58 16.15
N ARG A 201 4.60 -1.62 16.95
CA ARG A 201 5.91 -1.91 17.53
C ARG A 201 6.44 -3.17 16.87
N PHE A 202 7.63 -3.08 16.32
CA PHE A 202 8.29 -4.20 15.64
C PHE A 202 9.23 -4.95 16.59
N GLU A 203 9.49 -6.23 16.29
CA GLU A 203 10.43 -7.04 17.06
C GLU A 203 11.85 -6.47 17.01
N SER A 204 12.22 -5.77 15.93
CA SER A 204 13.49 -5.04 15.81
C SER A 204 13.62 -3.85 16.79
N GLY A 205 12.54 -3.46 17.47
CA GLY A 205 12.46 -2.26 18.31
C GLY A 205 12.01 -1.01 17.58
N ALA A 206 11.89 -1.03 16.25
CA ALA A 206 11.34 0.09 15.49
C ALA A 206 9.86 0.34 15.84
N ILE A 207 9.43 1.59 15.73
CA ILE A 207 8.05 2.03 15.97
C ILE A 207 7.53 2.76 14.76
N ALA A 208 6.28 2.49 14.37
CA ALA A 208 5.57 3.27 13.35
C ALA A 208 4.24 3.79 13.89
N ASP A 209 4.00 5.09 13.72
CA ASP A 209 2.72 5.75 13.99
C ASP A 209 2.01 6.02 12.66
N LEU A 210 0.83 5.46 12.47
CA LEU A 210 0.02 5.57 11.28
C LEU A 210 -1.26 6.35 11.56
N THR A 211 -1.61 7.29 10.70
CA THR A 211 -2.87 8.04 10.75
C THR A 211 -3.57 7.95 9.42
N ALA A 212 -4.81 7.45 9.42
CA ALA A 212 -5.67 7.43 8.25
C ALA A 212 -7.00 8.12 8.54
N GLY A 213 -7.53 8.86 7.56
CA GLY A 213 -8.80 9.56 7.73
C GLY A 213 -9.37 10.05 6.43
N ARG A 214 -10.72 10.08 6.35
CA ARG A 214 -11.45 10.57 5.17
C ARG A 214 -12.32 11.78 5.44
N MET A 215 -12.03 12.53 6.52
CA MET A 215 -12.78 13.74 6.90
C MET A 215 -11.90 15.00 6.91
N CYS A 216 -10.73 14.96 6.29
CA CYS A 216 -9.83 16.10 6.22
C CYS A 216 -10.15 16.95 4.98
N PRO A 217 -10.06 18.29 5.08
CA PRO A 217 -10.39 19.17 3.94
C PRO A 217 -9.37 19.08 2.80
N GLN A 218 -8.16 18.62 3.09
CA GLN A 218 -7.07 18.46 2.12
C GLN A 218 -6.56 17.03 2.15
N ALA A 219 -6.14 16.52 0.98
CA ALA A 219 -5.48 15.24 0.89
C ALA A 219 -4.00 15.37 1.29
N GLU A 220 -3.51 14.42 2.09
CA GLU A 220 -2.10 14.33 2.47
C GLU A 220 -1.68 12.87 2.49
N ARG A 221 -0.50 12.57 1.93
CA ARG A 221 0.10 11.24 1.89
C ARG A 221 1.58 11.37 2.16
N THR A 222 1.97 11.31 3.42
CA THR A 222 3.35 11.54 3.84
C THR A 222 3.91 10.38 4.64
N ILE A 223 5.20 10.11 4.45
CA ILE A 223 6.01 9.20 5.25
C ILE A 223 7.22 9.96 5.75
N GLN A 224 7.44 9.94 7.06
CA GLN A 224 8.57 10.54 7.75
C GLN A 224 9.32 9.44 8.50
N VAL A 225 10.63 9.38 8.32
CA VAL A 225 11.48 8.33 8.91
C VAL A 225 12.64 8.95 9.64
N TRP A 226 12.81 8.57 10.90
CA TRP A 226 13.99 8.82 11.71
C TRP A 226 14.81 7.53 11.77
N SER A 227 16.07 7.63 11.45
CA SER A 227 17.05 6.53 11.46
C SER A 227 18.37 7.03 12.04
N GLU A 228 19.31 6.13 12.23
CA GLU A 228 20.70 6.53 12.62
C GLU A 228 21.35 7.48 11.59
N GLY A 229 20.97 7.35 10.31
CA GLY A 229 21.45 8.20 9.22
C GLY A 229 20.82 9.59 9.15
N GLY A 230 19.82 9.89 10.01
CA GLY A 230 19.15 11.18 10.04
C GLY A 230 17.63 11.09 9.86
N PHE A 231 17.04 12.11 9.24
CA PHE A 231 15.60 12.23 9.01
C PHE A 231 15.30 12.34 7.52
N VAL A 232 14.30 11.59 7.05
CA VAL A 232 13.81 11.64 5.68
C VAL A 232 12.30 11.81 5.68
N SER A 233 11.79 12.74 4.88
CA SER A 233 10.37 12.97 4.67
C SER A 233 10.03 12.83 3.19
N ALA A 234 9.06 12.00 2.85
CA ALA A 234 8.52 11.84 1.51
C ALA A 234 7.04 12.24 1.47
N ASP A 235 6.68 13.08 0.53
CA ASP A 235 5.30 13.31 0.11
C ASP A 235 5.02 12.42 -1.11
N LEU A 236 4.19 11.40 -0.92
CA LEU A 236 3.86 10.41 -1.94
C LEU A 236 2.92 10.97 -3.02
N GLN A 237 2.24 12.08 -2.75
CA GLN A 237 1.33 12.73 -3.70
C GLN A 237 2.09 13.66 -4.65
N THR A 238 2.95 14.52 -4.11
CA THR A 238 3.78 15.45 -4.89
C THR A 238 5.07 14.81 -5.38
N ARG A 239 5.41 13.62 -4.85
CA ARG A 239 6.64 12.87 -5.13
C ARG A 239 7.91 13.62 -4.75
N LYS A 240 7.81 14.51 -3.77
CA LYS A 240 8.92 15.25 -3.22
C LYS A 240 9.49 14.53 -2.00
N LEU A 241 10.81 14.38 -1.96
CA LEU A 241 11.53 13.83 -0.82
C LEU A 241 12.50 14.88 -0.29
N THR A 242 12.52 15.04 1.03
CA THR A 242 13.48 15.90 1.71
C THR A 242 14.21 15.10 2.77
N SER A 243 15.53 15.15 2.78
CA SER A 243 16.36 14.49 3.78
C SER A 243 17.24 15.47 4.53
N TRP A 244 17.48 15.18 5.81
CA TRP A 244 18.43 15.89 6.68
C TRP A 244 19.36 14.87 7.29
N GLN A 245 20.63 14.95 6.94
CA GLN A 245 21.65 14.02 7.39
C GLN A 245 22.74 14.76 8.15
N PRO A 246 23.32 14.19 9.22
CA PRO A 246 24.49 14.74 9.85
C PRO A 246 25.61 14.95 8.83
N CYS A 247 26.29 16.09 8.87
CA CYS A 247 27.48 16.29 8.05
C CYS A 247 28.56 15.23 8.41
N PRO A 248 29.53 14.93 7.53
CA PRO A 248 30.53 13.90 7.77
C PRO A 248 31.29 14.06 9.11
N ALA A 249 31.53 15.30 9.55
CA ALA A 249 32.22 15.57 10.80
C ALA A 249 31.40 15.15 12.03
N VAL A 250 30.07 15.40 11.99
CA VAL A 250 29.13 15.00 13.07
C VAL A 250 28.92 13.49 13.04
N ALA A 251 28.74 12.90 11.83
CA ALA A 251 28.56 11.46 11.68
C ALA A 251 29.79 10.65 12.17
N ALA A 252 30.99 11.16 11.90
CA ALA A 252 32.26 10.49 12.33
C ALA A 252 32.53 10.60 13.85
N ARG A 253 31.90 11.56 14.54
CA ARG A 253 32.14 11.81 15.98
C ARG A 253 30.82 12.08 16.71
N PRO A 254 30.10 11.04 17.12
CA PRO A 254 28.91 11.19 17.97
C PRO A 254 29.30 11.99 19.24
N GLY A 255 28.49 13.00 19.58
CA GLY A 255 28.77 13.90 20.72
C GLY A 255 29.61 15.15 20.39
N MET A 256 30.16 15.30 19.17
CA MET A 256 30.91 16.49 18.75
C MET A 256 30.18 17.80 19.04
N LEU A 257 28.85 17.85 18.80
CA LEU A 257 28.06 19.05 19.07
C LEU A 257 27.99 19.40 20.56
N HIS A 258 28.03 18.42 21.45
CA HIS A 258 28.11 18.66 22.89
C HIS A 258 29.42 19.42 23.26
N ASP A 259 30.54 19.00 22.67
CA ASP A 259 31.83 19.66 22.88
C ASP A 259 31.82 21.10 22.34
N VAL A 260 31.20 21.32 21.16
CA VAL A 260 31.04 22.65 20.55
C VAL A 260 30.20 23.56 21.47
N VAL A 261 29.08 23.06 22.01
CA VAL A 261 28.22 23.78 22.92
C VAL A 261 28.97 24.14 24.20
N ALA A 262 29.73 23.19 24.80
CA ALA A 262 30.52 23.40 26.01
C ALA A 262 31.63 24.44 25.83
N ALA A 263 32.19 24.57 24.64
CA ALA A 263 33.24 25.53 24.31
C ALA A 263 32.72 26.91 23.90
N THR A 264 31.41 27.11 23.78
CA THR A 264 30.80 28.35 23.25
C THR A 264 30.19 29.19 24.37
N ALA A 265 30.59 30.47 24.44
CA ALA A 265 30.09 31.41 25.47
C ALA A 265 28.59 31.76 25.33
N ALA A 266 28.04 31.63 24.08
CA ALA A 266 26.64 31.94 23.78
C ALA A 266 26.02 30.79 22.94
N PRO A 267 25.69 29.64 23.57
CA PRO A 267 25.20 28.44 22.84
C PRO A 267 23.97 28.67 21.98
N LEU A 268 23.09 29.59 22.33
CA LEU A 268 21.85 29.89 21.58
C LEU A 268 22.13 30.45 20.19
N THR A 269 23.29 31.02 19.90
CA THR A 269 23.66 31.51 18.57
C THR A 269 23.92 30.33 17.60
N LEU A 270 24.24 29.13 18.11
CA LEU A 270 24.53 27.96 17.33
C LEU A 270 23.29 27.37 16.62
N LYS A 271 22.06 27.71 17.09
CA LYS A 271 20.82 27.19 16.48
C LYS A 271 20.73 27.51 14.99
N ASP A 272 21.20 28.68 14.56
CA ASP A 272 21.12 29.13 13.18
C ASP A 272 22.15 28.40 12.26
N GLU A 273 23.15 27.74 12.88
CA GLU A 273 24.17 26.96 12.19
C GLU A 273 23.74 25.50 11.99
N VAL A 274 22.70 25.00 12.67
CA VAL A 274 22.33 23.58 12.66
C VAL A 274 22.08 23.11 11.24
N PHE A 275 21.17 23.77 10.52
CA PHE A 275 20.76 23.38 9.17
C PHE A 275 21.69 23.91 8.05
N SER A 276 22.64 24.78 8.35
CA SER A 276 23.62 25.29 7.39
C SER A 276 24.97 24.62 7.47
N LYS A 277 25.33 24.05 8.64
CA LYS A 277 26.68 23.57 8.94
C LYS A 277 26.73 22.11 9.38
N TRP A 278 25.79 21.66 10.22
CA TRP A 278 25.86 20.33 10.85
C TRP A 278 24.84 19.32 10.31
N LEU A 279 23.71 19.80 9.79
CA LEU A 279 22.75 18.97 9.06
C LEU A 279 22.72 19.39 7.58
N GLN A 280 22.97 18.45 6.71
CA GLN A 280 22.86 18.66 5.27
C GLN A 280 21.43 18.35 4.85
N GLN A 281 20.78 19.35 4.25
CA GLN A 281 19.45 19.18 3.65
C GLN A 281 19.62 18.86 2.16
N GLU A 282 18.91 17.86 1.70
CA GLU A 282 18.77 17.54 0.30
C GLU A 282 17.30 17.43 -0.08
N GLU A 283 16.88 18.10 -1.14
CA GLU A 283 15.56 17.93 -1.75
C GLU A 283 15.70 17.19 -3.07
N THR A 284 14.89 16.15 -3.25
CA THR A 284 14.87 15.34 -4.46
C THR A 284 13.44 15.23 -4.96
N GLN A 285 13.24 15.52 -6.25
CA GLN A 285 11.99 15.23 -6.93
C GLN A 285 12.09 13.84 -7.56
N ALA A 286 11.21 12.94 -7.14
CA ALA A 286 11.13 11.62 -7.76
C ALA A 286 10.58 11.71 -9.19
N SER A 287 10.81 10.67 -9.98
CA SER A 287 10.36 10.59 -11.36
C SER A 287 8.82 10.66 -11.48
N ASP A 288 8.35 11.02 -12.67
CA ASP A 288 6.92 11.01 -13.01
C ASP A 288 6.41 9.61 -13.46
N ALA A 289 7.19 8.57 -13.21
CA ALA A 289 6.82 7.21 -13.56
C ALA A 289 5.45 6.84 -12.94
N ASP A 290 4.62 6.16 -13.73
CA ASP A 290 3.30 5.73 -13.28
C ASP A 290 3.43 4.45 -12.44
N ALA A 291 3.10 4.56 -11.15
CA ALA A 291 3.19 3.44 -10.20
C ALA A 291 2.36 2.22 -10.62
N LEU A 292 1.17 2.44 -11.20
CA LEU A 292 0.32 1.35 -11.67
C LEU A 292 0.94 0.61 -12.87
N THR A 293 1.61 1.35 -13.75
CA THR A 293 2.38 0.74 -14.85
C THR A 293 3.58 -0.05 -14.34
N ALA A 294 4.29 0.47 -13.33
CA ALA A 294 5.41 -0.23 -12.71
C ALA A 294 4.97 -1.52 -12.02
N GLU A 295 3.85 -1.49 -11.29
CA GLU A 295 3.23 -2.65 -10.65
C GLU A 295 2.83 -3.75 -11.65
N LEU A 296 2.21 -3.36 -12.77
CA LEU A 296 1.83 -4.31 -13.81
C LEU A 296 3.05 -4.88 -14.55
N ARG A 297 4.12 -4.11 -14.72
CA ARG A 297 5.39 -4.62 -15.26
C ARG A 297 6.04 -5.62 -14.32
N ASP A 298 6.02 -5.37 -13.01
CA ASP A 298 6.49 -6.30 -11.98
C ASP A 298 5.70 -7.62 -12.03
N PHE A 299 4.37 -7.54 -12.16
CA PHE A 299 3.52 -8.71 -12.34
C PHE A 299 3.85 -9.51 -13.61
N VAL A 300 3.99 -8.84 -14.75
CA VAL A 300 4.31 -9.50 -16.04
C VAL A 300 5.68 -10.19 -15.97
N ALA A 301 6.69 -9.53 -15.39
CA ALA A 301 8.01 -10.12 -15.18
C ALA A 301 7.95 -11.35 -14.24
N ALA A 302 7.12 -11.28 -13.20
CA ALA A 302 6.91 -12.41 -12.29
C ALA A 302 6.18 -13.58 -12.97
N VAL A 303 5.17 -13.32 -13.82
CA VAL A 303 4.49 -14.36 -14.63
C VAL A 303 5.47 -15.10 -15.53
N ARG A 304 6.48 -14.41 -16.06
CA ARG A 304 7.54 -15.00 -16.89
C ARG A 304 8.60 -15.76 -16.09
N GLY A 305 8.56 -15.67 -14.76
CA GLY A 305 9.59 -16.24 -13.91
C GLY A 305 10.91 -15.47 -13.89
N GLU A 306 10.92 -14.23 -14.38
CA GLU A 306 12.11 -13.37 -14.43
C GLU A 306 12.44 -12.79 -13.05
N THR A 307 11.41 -12.50 -12.25
CA THR A 307 11.52 -11.93 -10.90
C THR A 307 10.51 -12.56 -9.95
N ARG A 308 10.68 -12.31 -8.65
CA ARG A 308 9.61 -12.51 -7.67
C ARG A 308 8.81 -11.20 -7.57
N PRO A 309 7.48 -11.26 -7.37
CA PRO A 309 6.69 -10.05 -7.18
C PRO A 309 7.15 -9.31 -5.93
N ARG A 310 7.22 -7.98 -6.01
CA ARG A 310 7.61 -7.14 -4.86
C ARG A 310 6.61 -7.22 -3.70
N VAL A 311 5.34 -7.45 -4.00
CA VAL A 311 4.28 -7.65 -3.02
C VAL A 311 3.57 -8.94 -3.33
N SER A 312 4.06 -10.04 -2.78
CA SER A 312 3.44 -11.36 -2.96
C SER A 312 2.19 -11.51 -2.08
N GLY A 313 1.49 -12.62 -2.22
CA GLY A 313 0.37 -12.94 -1.33
C GLY A 313 0.78 -13.01 0.14
N ILE A 314 2.05 -13.32 0.44
CA ILE A 314 2.56 -13.36 1.83
C ILE A 314 2.56 -11.95 2.43
N GLU A 315 3.11 -10.95 1.73
CA GLU A 315 3.10 -9.55 2.17
C GLU A 315 1.67 -9.00 2.27
N GLY A 316 0.81 -9.33 1.30
CA GLY A 316 -0.59 -8.94 1.34
C GLY A 316 -1.35 -9.52 2.54
N VAL A 317 -1.14 -10.80 2.87
CA VAL A 317 -1.71 -11.44 4.08
C VAL A 317 -1.12 -10.84 5.35
N ALA A 318 0.17 -10.50 5.37
CA ALA A 318 0.80 -9.85 6.52
C ALA A 318 0.23 -8.45 6.76
N ALA A 319 0.00 -7.66 5.71
CA ALA A 319 -0.65 -6.35 5.81
C ALA A 319 -2.08 -6.46 6.34
N MET A 320 -2.86 -7.43 5.84
CA MET A 320 -4.21 -7.73 6.34
C MET A 320 -4.19 -8.14 7.81
N ALA A 321 -3.24 -8.98 8.24
CA ALA A 321 -3.15 -9.41 9.63
C ALA A 321 -2.89 -8.24 10.60
N VAL A 322 -2.10 -7.25 10.18
CA VAL A 322 -1.88 -6.03 10.97
C VAL A 322 -3.13 -5.14 10.95
N ALA A 323 -3.80 -5.00 9.80
CA ALA A 323 -5.04 -4.22 9.69
C ALA A 323 -6.15 -4.76 10.60
N GLU A 324 -6.31 -6.09 10.67
CA GLU A 324 -7.27 -6.72 11.60
C GLU A 324 -6.91 -6.42 13.07
N ARG A 325 -5.63 -6.51 13.45
CA ARG A 325 -5.18 -6.14 14.82
C ARG A 325 -5.45 -4.66 15.13
N VAL A 326 -5.36 -3.77 14.14
CA VAL A 326 -5.76 -2.36 14.32
C VAL A 326 -7.24 -2.26 14.61
N LEU A 327 -8.10 -2.93 13.85
CA LEU A 327 -9.55 -2.95 14.08
C LEU A 327 -9.94 -3.58 15.41
N GLU A 328 -9.28 -4.68 15.81
CA GLU A 328 -9.47 -5.33 17.10
C GLU A 328 -9.15 -4.37 18.27
N GLY A 329 -8.01 -3.66 18.20
CA GLY A 329 -7.60 -2.68 19.21
C GLY A 329 -8.58 -1.51 19.33
N MET A 330 -9.22 -1.10 18.23
CA MET A 330 -10.24 -0.06 18.22
C MET A 330 -11.56 -0.51 18.87
N SER A 331 -11.91 -1.80 18.83
CA SER A 331 -13.16 -2.32 19.36
C SER A 331 -13.29 -2.19 20.88
N GLY A 332 -12.17 -2.06 21.60
CA GLY A 332 -12.11 -1.84 23.04
C GLY A 332 -12.37 -0.39 23.49
N TRP A 333 -12.38 0.58 22.56
CA TRP A 333 -12.61 1.99 22.85
C TRP A 333 -14.10 2.33 22.72
N SER A 334 -14.85 2.20 23.83
CA SER A 334 -16.13 2.88 23.96
C SER A 334 -15.88 4.29 24.48
N TRP A 335 -16.22 5.31 23.70
CA TRP A 335 -16.27 6.68 24.19
C TRP A 335 -17.25 6.72 25.38
N GLN A 336 -16.70 6.89 26.62
CA GLN A 336 -17.52 6.94 27.83
C GLN A 336 -18.33 8.23 27.81
N SER A 337 -19.52 8.19 27.28
CA SER A 337 -20.71 8.96 27.64
C SER A 337 -21.70 8.95 26.50
N GLY A 338 -22.82 8.21 26.66
CA GLY A 338 -24.10 8.45 25.98
C GLY A 338 -24.05 8.84 24.49
N SER A 339 -23.03 8.37 23.77
CA SER A 339 -22.80 8.74 22.37
C SER A 339 -23.92 8.21 21.50
N PRO A 340 -24.46 9.03 20.59
CA PRO A 340 -25.41 8.56 19.57
C PRO A 340 -24.96 7.34 18.77
N PHE A 341 -23.64 7.05 18.77
CA PHE A 341 -23.01 5.94 18.03
C PHE A 341 -23.33 4.53 18.58
N GLU A 342 -23.65 4.39 19.86
CA GLU A 342 -24.08 3.10 20.41
C GLU A 342 -25.46 2.67 19.87
N GLN A 343 -26.29 3.64 19.47
CA GLN A 343 -27.61 3.38 18.92
C GLN A 343 -27.55 2.90 17.47
N VAL A 344 -26.57 3.35 16.68
CA VAL A 344 -26.39 2.93 15.29
C VAL A 344 -25.85 1.50 15.20
N ARG A 345 -24.92 1.09 16.10
CA ARG A 345 -24.41 -0.29 16.16
C ARG A 345 -25.46 -1.32 16.58
N ARG A 346 -26.52 -0.92 17.31
CA ARG A 346 -27.62 -1.82 17.71
C ARG A 346 -28.73 -1.90 16.67
N ALA A 347 -28.72 -1.04 15.64
CA ALA A 347 -29.73 -0.97 14.60
C ALA A 347 -29.28 -1.55 13.24
N ALA A 348 -28.00 -1.93 13.10
CA ALA A 348 -27.42 -2.62 11.95
C ALA A 348 -27.12 -4.09 12.28
#